data_f12a334a65267a1c14e4067f23dfbdc0
#
_entry.id   f12a334a65267a1c14e4067f23dfbdc0
#
_cell.length_a   1.000
_cell.length_b   1.000
_cell.length_c   1.000
_cell.angle_alpha   90.00
_cell.angle_beta   90.00
_cell.angle_gamma   90.00
#
_symmetry.space_group_name_H-M   'P 1'
#
loop_
_entity.id
_entity.type
_entity.pdbx_description
1 polymer ?
#
loop_
_entity_poly.entity_id
_entity_poly.type
_entity_poly.pdbx_seq_one_letter_code
_entity_poly.pdbx_strand_id
1 'polypeptide(L)'
;MRILVTGGSRGIGKDICDVFIQQGHEVISPSREELDLSSPFTYIPEKIDILINNAGINKVDSIFDGENYEEMMTVNYFSPLKLFKHCLPHMQKQKYGRVINIGSIWVDYAKPGRSAYSASKNALHSFTKAITSEYASFNILANTVSPGFISTNMTFQNNSEEAIKELRSKIPLGRLGYTKEVADLVYFLTVKNSYISGQNIVIDGGYSCTAK
;
A
#
# COMPACT_ATOMS: atom_id res chain seq x y z
N MET A 1 13.76 -11.15 -10.34
CA MET A 1 12.55 -11.47 -9.55
C MET A 1 11.33 -11.01 -10.32
N ARG A 2 10.20 -11.65 -10.07
CA ARG A 2 8.92 -11.34 -10.69
C ARG A 2 8.01 -10.65 -9.69
N ILE A 3 7.59 -9.43 -9.99
CA ILE A 3 6.92 -8.53 -9.07
C ILE A 3 5.51 -8.22 -9.58
N LEU A 4 4.50 -8.41 -8.73
CA LEU A 4 3.13 -7.95 -8.98
C LEU A 4 2.89 -6.66 -8.21
N VAL A 5 2.57 -5.58 -8.94
CA VAL A 5 2.21 -4.28 -8.37
C VAL A 5 0.78 -3.94 -8.76
N THR A 6 -0.12 -3.82 -7.80
CA THR A 6 -1.46 -3.33 -8.09
C THR A 6 -1.48 -1.80 -8.15
N GLY A 7 -2.22 -1.24 -9.15
CA GLY A 7 -2.33 0.21 -9.30
C GLY A 7 -1.05 0.92 -9.72
N GLY A 8 -0.25 0.30 -10.59
CA GLY A 8 1.04 0.84 -11.06
C GLY A 8 0.96 1.84 -12.21
N SER A 9 -0.23 2.26 -12.65
CA SER A 9 -0.37 3.16 -13.79
C SER A 9 -0.06 4.63 -13.47
N ARG A 10 -0.07 5.03 -12.18
CA ARG A 10 0.16 6.41 -11.73
C ARG A 10 0.64 6.49 -10.28
N GLY A 11 1.10 7.68 -9.88
CA GLY A 11 1.45 8.00 -8.49
C GLY A 11 2.50 7.07 -7.90
N ILE A 12 2.31 6.66 -6.65
CA ILE A 12 3.24 5.79 -5.90
C ILE A 12 3.48 4.48 -6.66
N GLY A 13 2.41 3.84 -7.14
CA GLY A 13 2.53 2.56 -7.85
C GLY A 13 3.37 2.64 -9.11
N LYS A 14 3.25 3.75 -9.86
CA LYS A 14 4.09 3.96 -11.07
C LYS A 14 5.56 4.05 -10.70
N ASP A 15 5.92 4.88 -9.71
CA ASP A 15 7.32 5.04 -9.32
C ASP A 15 7.89 3.73 -8.73
N ILE A 16 7.06 2.93 -8.04
CA ILE A 16 7.44 1.57 -7.62
C ILE A 16 7.78 0.73 -8.85
N CYS A 17 6.90 0.67 -9.86
CA CYS A 17 7.17 -0.08 -11.08
C CYS A 17 8.47 0.40 -11.75
N ASP A 18 8.64 1.71 -11.89
CA ASP A 18 9.81 2.31 -12.54
C ASP A 18 11.12 1.93 -11.82
N VAL A 19 11.14 1.98 -10.48
CA VAL A 19 12.32 1.59 -9.69
C VAL A 19 12.68 0.12 -9.91
N PHE A 20 11.70 -0.79 -9.89
CA PHE A 20 11.98 -2.21 -10.11
C PHE A 20 12.42 -2.52 -11.53
N ILE A 21 11.83 -1.88 -12.55
CA ILE A 21 12.22 -2.03 -13.97
C ILE A 21 13.65 -1.55 -14.17
N GLN A 22 14.01 -0.38 -13.62
CA GLN A 22 15.38 0.17 -13.71
C GLN A 22 16.42 -0.76 -13.07
N GLN A 23 16.04 -1.57 -12.11
CA GLN A 23 16.90 -2.56 -11.45
C GLN A 23 16.86 -3.94 -12.14
N GLY A 24 16.28 -4.05 -13.33
CA GLY A 24 16.27 -5.27 -14.14
C GLY A 24 15.29 -6.34 -13.67
N HIS A 25 14.25 -5.99 -12.93
CA HIS A 25 13.22 -6.94 -12.49
C HIS A 25 12.05 -7.02 -13.48
N GLU A 26 11.38 -8.15 -13.54
CA GLU A 26 10.13 -8.34 -14.28
C GLU A 26 8.98 -7.77 -13.44
N VAL A 27 8.35 -6.71 -13.94
CA VAL A 27 7.21 -6.06 -13.26
C VAL A 27 5.93 -6.32 -14.01
N ILE A 28 4.93 -6.83 -13.31
CA ILE A 28 3.57 -7.05 -13.79
C ILE A 28 2.68 -6.08 -13.03
N SER A 29 2.04 -5.17 -13.76
CA SER A 29 1.10 -4.22 -13.19
C SER A 29 -0.16 -4.16 -14.05
N PRO A 30 -1.12 -5.06 -13.78
CA PRO A 30 -2.36 -5.11 -14.54
C PRO A 30 -3.13 -3.79 -14.45
N SER A 31 -3.75 -3.40 -15.56
CA SER A 31 -4.72 -2.31 -15.58
C SER A 31 -5.97 -2.69 -14.78
N ARG A 32 -6.86 -1.72 -14.52
CA ARG A 32 -8.14 -2.01 -13.86
C ARG A 32 -9.02 -2.93 -14.71
N GLU A 33 -8.92 -2.87 -16.02
CA GLU A 33 -9.69 -3.72 -16.95
C GLU A 33 -9.24 -5.18 -16.90
N GLU A 34 -7.92 -5.41 -16.69
CA GLU A 34 -7.34 -6.74 -16.56
C GLU A 34 -7.52 -7.34 -15.16
N LEU A 35 -7.49 -6.49 -14.12
CA LEU A 35 -7.61 -6.92 -12.72
C LEU A 35 -8.40 -5.87 -11.91
N ASP A 36 -9.74 -5.93 -11.97
CA ASP A 36 -10.59 -5.08 -11.16
C ASP A 36 -10.71 -5.63 -9.73
N LEU A 37 -10.09 -4.93 -8.79
CA LEU A 37 -10.09 -5.32 -7.38
C LEU A 37 -11.44 -5.07 -6.69
N SER A 38 -12.39 -4.37 -7.31
CA SER A 38 -13.73 -4.14 -6.77
C SER A 38 -14.72 -5.26 -7.10
N SER A 39 -14.35 -6.17 -7.98
CA SER A 39 -15.18 -7.28 -8.45
C SER A 39 -14.47 -8.63 -8.31
N PRO A 40 -15.18 -9.76 -8.40
CA PRO A 40 -14.55 -11.07 -8.48
C PRO A 40 -13.62 -11.16 -9.69
N PHE A 41 -12.35 -11.42 -9.46
CA PHE A 41 -11.36 -11.66 -10.51
C PHE A 41 -10.85 -13.10 -10.46
N THR A 42 -10.61 -13.69 -11.62
CA THR A 42 -10.17 -15.09 -11.78
C THR A 42 -8.73 -15.19 -12.27
N TYR A 43 -8.27 -14.21 -13.03
CA TYR A 43 -6.89 -14.19 -13.50
C TYR A 43 -5.99 -13.46 -12.52
N ILE A 44 -4.94 -14.14 -12.06
CA ILE A 44 -3.85 -13.58 -11.29
C ILE A 44 -2.54 -14.13 -11.87
N PRO A 45 -1.53 -13.28 -12.13
CA PRO A 45 -0.23 -13.74 -12.63
C PRO A 45 0.42 -14.76 -11.67
N GLU A 46 1.00 -15.81 -12.26
CA GLU A 46 1.66 -16.88 -11.51
C GLU A 46 3.13 -16.56 -11.19
N LYS A 47 3.72 -17.34 -10.27
CA LYS A 47 5.16 -17.32 -9.92
C LYS A 47 5.63 -15.93 -9.48
N ILE A 48 4.85 -15.30 -8.62
CA ILE A 48 5.17 -13.98 -8.07
C ILE A 48 6.10 -14.13 -6.86
N ASP A 49 7.25 -13.48 -6.92
CA ASP A 49 8.24 -13.42 -5.84
C ASP A 49 7.95 -12.29 -4.85
N ILE A 50 7.46 -11.15 -5.37
CA ILE A 50 7.16 -9.95 -4.61
C ILE A 50 5.75 -9.47 -4.96
N LEU A 51 4.90 -9.33 -3.94
CA LEU A 51 3.56 -8.78 -4.06
C LEU A 51 3.51 -7.38 -3.44
N ILE A 52 3.09 -6.38 -4.21
CA ILE A 52 2.92 -5.01 -3.74
C ILE A 52 1.46 -4.61 -3.91
N ASN A 53 0.72 -4.64 -2.81
CA ASN A 53 -0.65 -4.20 -2.71
C ASN A 53 -0.68 -2.67 -2.55
N ASN A 54 -0.61 -1.96 -3.68
CA ASN A 54 -0.61 -0.49 -3.71
C ASN A 54 -1.97 0.09 -4.10
N ALA A 55 -2.72 -0.56 -4.98
CA ALA A 55 -4.04 -0.08 -5.35
C ALA A 55 -4.95 0.10 -4.12
N GLY A 56 -5.71 1.17 -4.12
CA GLY A 56 -6.65 1.46 -3.05
C GLY A 56 -7.58 2.61 -3.42
N ILE A 57 -8.72 2.64 -2.79
CA ILE A 57 -9.71 3.72 -2.89
C ILE A 57 -9.88 4.39 -1.54
N ASN A 58 -10.19 5.68 -1.59
CA ASN A 58 -10.41 6.51 -0.42
C ASN A 58 -11.59 7.44 -0.72
N LYS A 59 -12.77 7.02 -0.34
CA LYS A 59 -14.00 7.80 -0.45
C LYS A 59 -14.32 8.46 0.89
N VAL A 60 -14.69 9.73 0.85
CA VAL A 60 -15.18 10.45 2.05
C VAL A 60 -16.61 10.03 2.27
N ASP A 61 -16.90 9.53 3.47
CA ASP A 61 -18.22 8.96 3.76
C ASP A 61 -18.58 9.12 5.24
N SER A 62 -19.85 9.32 5.53
CA SER A 62 -20.35 9.39 6.89
C SER A 62 -20.40 8.00 7.53
N ILE A 63 -20.24 7.92 8.86
CA ILE A 63 -20.46 6.67 9.59
C ILE A 63 -21.93 6.27 9.54
N PHE A 64 -22.84 7.25 9.54
CA PHE A 64 -24.25 6.99 9.71
C PHE A 64 -24.97 6.57 8.40
N ASP A 65 -24.66 7.25 7.29
CA ASP A 65 -25.33 7.07 6.01
C ASP A 65 -24.38 6.71 4.85
N GLY A 66 -23.18 6.27 5.20
CA GLY A 66 -22.16 5.92 4.22
C GLY A 66 -22.42 4.57 3.54
N GLU A 67 -22.30 4.56 2.20
CA GLU A 67 -22.55 3.38 1.35
C GLU A 67 -21.26 2.72 0.83
N ASN A 68 -20.09 3.30 1.13
CA ASN A 68 -18.83 2.88 0.49
C ASN A 68 -17.99 1.90 1.30
N TYR A 69 -18.48 1.39 2.43
CA TYR A 69 -17.73 0.50 3.33
C TYR A 69 -17.34 -0.80 2.65
N GLU A 70 -18.28 -1.47 2.00
CA GLU A 70 -18.05 -2.77 1.37
C GLU A 70 -17.04 -2.65 0.23
N GLU A 71 -17.17 -1.64 -0.62
CA GLU A 71 -16.24 -1.42 -1.72
C GLU A 71 -14.84 -1.11 -1.20
N MET A 72 -14.71 -0.24 -0.18
CA MET A 72 -13.40 0.06 0.41
C MET A 72 -12.77 -1.17 1.08
N MET A 73 -13.54 -1.99 1.79
CA MET A 73 -13.04 -3.24 2.34
C MET A 73 -12.65 -4.23 1.25
N THR A 74 -13.44 -4.33 0.19
CA THR A 74 -13.16 -5.23 -0.94
C THR A 74 -11.84 -4.85 -1.61
N VAL A 75 -11.69 -3.59 -2.03
CA VAL A 75 -10.50 -3.14 -2.76
C VAL A 75 -9.27 -3.08 -1.87
N ASN A 76 -9.40 -2.52 -0.65
CA ASN A 76 -8.23 -2.23 0.18
C ASN A 76 -7.77 -3.41 1.05
N TYR A 77 -8.61 -4.44 1.26
CA TYR A 77 -8.30 -5.56 2.13
C TYR A 77 -8.57 -6.94 1.51
N PHE A 78 -9.82 -7.24 1.08
CA PHE A 78 -10.15 -8.59 0.62
C PHE A 78 -9.43 -8.98 -0.67
N SER A 79 -9.25 -8.04 -1.60
CA SER A 79 -8.51 -8.30 -2.83
C SER A 79 -7.01 -8.51 -2.57
N PRO A 80 -6.30 -7.68 -1.76
CA PRO A 80 -4.96 -8.00 -1.27
C PRO A 80 -4.82 -9.39 -0.63
N LEU A 81 -5.77 -9.79 0.22
CA LEU A 81 -5.80 -11.12 0.82
C LEU A 81 -5.91 -12.22 -0.26
N LYS A 82 -6.79 -12.05 -1.24
CA LYS A 82 -6.96 -13.02 -2.35
C LYS A 82 -5.69 -13.12 -3.20
N LEU A 83 -5.05 -12.00 -3.52
CA LEU A 83 -3.78 -11.97 -4.25
C LEU A 83 -2.67 -12.69 -3.49
N PHE A 84 -2.54 -12.44 -2.18
CA PHE A 84 -1.55 -13.12 -1.38
C PHE A 84 -1.79 -14.65 -1.33
N LYS A 85 -3.02 -15.08 -1.13
CA LYS A 85 -3.37 -16.52 -1.15
C LYS A 85 -2.96 -17.19 -2.46
N HIS A 86 -3.08 -16.49 -3.58
CA HIS A 86 -2.63 -17.00 -4.88
C HIS A 86 -1.10 -17.08 -5.00
N CYS A 87 -0.37 -16.08 -4.51
CA CYS A 87 1.09 -16.04 -4.57
C CYS A 87 1.76 -16.99 -3.58
N LEU A 88 1.10 -17.28 -2.46
CA LEU A 88 1.66 -18.01 -1.33
C LEU A 88 2.27 -19.39 -1.67
N PRO A 89 1.62 -20.27 -2.45
CA PRO A 89 2.20 -21.60 -2.76
C PRO A 89 3.55 -21.52 -3.45
N HIS A 90 3.74 -20.55 -4.36
CA HIS A 90 5.02 -20.32 -5.02
C HIS A 90 6.06 -19.82 -4.04
N MET A 91 5.74 -18.80 -3.24
CA MET A 91 6.62 -18.23 -2.22
C MET A 91 7.06 -19.28 -1.18
N GLN A 92 6.15 -20.14 -0.73
CA GLN A 92 6.48 -21.23 0.20
C GLN A 92 7.42 -22.28 -0.42
N LYS A 93 7.12 -22.70 -1.66
CA LYS A 93 7.92 -23.71 -2.38
C LYS A 93 9.37 -23.27 -2.57
N GLN A 94 9.59 -22.00 -2.92
CA GLN A 94 10.94 -21.47 -3.15
C GLN A 94 11.62 -20.94 -1.87
N LYS A 95 10.90 -20.93 -0.73
CA LYS A 95 11.35 -20.36 0.55
C LYS A 95 11.83 -18.91 0.42
N TYR A 96 11.08 -18.14 -0.33
CA TYR A 96 11.29 -16.71 -0.52
C TYR A 96 9.98 -16.04 -0.94
N GLY A 97 9.65 -14.95 -0.28
CA GLY A 97 8.55 -14.07 -0.65
C GLY A 97 8.68 -12.71 0.01
N ARG A 98 8.20 -11.66 -0.66
CA ARG A 98 8.11 -10.32 -0.07
C ARG A 98 6.72 -9.76 -0.33
N VAL A 99 6.14 -9.21 0.70
CA VAL A 99 4.80 -8.59 0.61
C VAL A 99 4.89 -7.18 1.18
N ILE A 100 4.49 -6.20 0.38
CA ILE A 100 4.31 -4.82 0.83
C ILE A 100 2.85 -4.44 0.68
N ASN A 101 2.27 -4.00 1.76
CA ASN A 101 0.94 -3.43 1.81
C ASN A 101 1.07 -1.91 1.95
N ILE A 102 0.56 -1.13 0.99
CA ILE A 102 0.53 0.33 1.10
C ILE A 102 -0.64 0.72 2.02
N GLY A 103 -0.25 1.06 3.25
CA GLY A 103 -1.14 1.54 4.29
C GLY A 103 -1.48 3.03 4.17
N SER A 104 -1.55 3.70 5.31
CA SER A 104 -1.76 5.14 5.43
C SER A 104 -1.46 5.56 6.87
N ILE A 105 -1.11 6.82 7.10
CA ILE A 105 -1.09 7.40 8.47
C ILE A 105 -2.45 7.32 9.17
N TRP A 106 -3.56 7.15 8.43
CA TRP A 106 -4.90 6.96 8.98
C TRP A 106 -5.11 5.60 9.67
N VAL A 107 -4.08 4.76 9.75
CA VAL A 107 -4.05 3.58 10.64
C VAL A 107 -4.01 4.02 12.10
N ASP A 108 -3.25 5.07 12.41
CA ASP A 108 -3.03 5.55 13.79
C ASP A 108 -3.88 6.77 14.16
N TYR A 109 -4.56 7.40 13.17
CA TYR A 109 -5.34 8.62 13.36
C TYR A 109 -6.76 8.48 12.84
N ALA A 110 -7.68 9.16 13.50
CA ALA A 110 -9.06 9.30 13.04
C ALA A 110 -9.27 10.66 12.36
N LYS A 111 -10.07 10.67 11.31
CA LYS A 111 -10.55 11.90 10.67
C LYS A 111 -12.02 11.72 10.29
N PRO A 112 -12.88 12.74 10.48
CA PRO A 112 -14.27 12.69 10.02
C PRO A 112 -14.36 12.30 8.55
N GLY A 113 -15.30 11.44 8.20
CA GLY A 113 -15.52 10.94 6.85
C GLY A 113 -14.48 9.91 6.36
N ARG A 114 -13.65 9.36 7.24
CA ARG A 114 -12.59 8.39 6.87
C ARG A 114 -12.70 7.04 7.60
N SER A 115 -13.81 6.78 8.26
CA SER A 115 -13.99 5.57 9.08
C SER A 115 -13.77 4.29 8.29
N ALA A 116 -14.44 4.11 7.14
CA ALA A 116 -14.29 2.94 6.28
C ALA A 116 -12.88 2.81 5.72
N TYR A 117 -12.28 3.93 5.29
CA TYR A 117 -10.90 3.94 4.81
C TYR A 117 -9.91 3.52 5.90
N SER A 118 -10.00 4.15 7.10
CA SER A 118 -9.15 3.81 8.23
C SER A 118 -9.32 2.35 8.65
N ALA A 119 -10.56 1.86 8.72
CA ALA A 119 -10.86 0.46 9.04
C ALA A 119 -10.19 -0.50 8.03
N SER A 120 -10.31 -0.22 6.72
CA SER A 120 -9.72 -1.06 5.67
C SER A 120 -8.19 -1.07 5.72
N LYS A 121 -7.55 0.06 6.02
CA LYS A 121 -6.08 0.14 6.14
C LYS A 121 -5.57 -0.50 7.43
N ASN A 122 -6.33 -0.43 8.52
CA ASN A 122 -6.04 -1.19 9.75
C ASN A 122 -6.17 -2.70 9.53
N ALA A 123 -7.21 -3.16 8.84
CA ALA A 123 -7.36 -4.57 8.46
C ALA A 123 -6.16 -5.05 7.63
N LEU A 124 -5.71 -4.25 6.66
CA LEU A 124 -4.55 -4.55 5.83
C LEU A 124 -3.24 -4.61 6.65
N HIS A 125 -3.07 -3.71 7.65
CA HIS A 125 -1.92 -3.78 8.56
C HIS A 125 -1.98 -5.02 9.47
N SER A 126 -3.14 -5.35 10.02
CA SER A 126 -3.32 -6.60 10.80
C SER A 126 -3.00 -7.83 9.97
N PHE A 127 -3.39 -7.84 8.69
CA PHE A 127 -3.04 -8.90 7.75
C PHE A 127 -1.52 -9.03 7.54
N THR A 128 -0.78 -7.91 7.49
CA THR A 128 0.69 -7.91 7.44
C THR A 128 1.31 -8.68 8.60
N LYS A 129 0.79 -8.49 9.82
CA LYS A 129 1.24 -9.21 11.03
C LYS A 129 0.91 -10.70 10.94
N ALA A 130 -0.29 -11.05 10.46
CA ALA A 130 -0.71 -12.44 10.28
C ALA A 130 0.21 -13.17 9.29
N ILE A 131 0.50 -12.56 8.11
CA ILE A 131 1.46 -13.13 7.15
C ILE A 131 2.81 -13.40 7.81
N THR A 132 3.33 -12.45 8.57
CA THR A 132 4.61 -12.61 9.26
C THR A 132 4.56 -13.75 10.27
N SER A 133 3.53 -13.79 11.12
CA SER A 133 3.38 -14.80 12.17
C SER A 133 3.30 -16.23 11.58
N GLU A 134 2.60 -16.40 10.46
CA GLU A 134 2.33 -17.71 9.88
C GLU A 134 3.43 -18.17 8.91
N TYR A 135 4.09 -17.24 8.21
CA TYR A 135 4.91 -17.60 7.04
C TYR A 135 6.35 -17.09 7.09
N ALA A 136 6.81 -16.40 8.14
CA ALA A 136 8.19 -15.94 8.23
C ALA A 136 9.20 -17.08 8.22
N SER A 137 8.86 -18.28 8.73
CA SER A 137 9.69 -19.47 8.69
C SER A 137 10.00 -19.98 7.28
N PHE A 138 9.19 -19.58 6.29
CA PHE A 138 9.45 -19.81 4.86
C PHE A 138 10.23 -18.67 4.20
N ASN A 139 10.85 -17.75 4.98
CA ASN A 139 11.48 -16.54 4.47
C ASN A 139 10.52 -15.64 3.67
N ILE A 140 9.24 -15.61 4.07
CA ILE A 140 8.24 -14.71 3.53
C ILE A 140 8.11 -13.53 4.50
N LEU A 141 8.61 -12.35 4.09
CA LEU A 141 8.57 -11.14 4.91
C LEU A 141 7.43 -10.22 4.40
N ALA A 142 6.63 -9.73 5.32
CA ALA A 142 5.55 -8.80 5.02
C ALA A 142 5.68 -7.52 5.84
N ASN A 143 5.52 -6.35 5.20
CA ASN A 143 5.50 -5.07 5.89
C ASN A 143 4.41 -4.16 5.32
N THR A 144 3.91 -3.26 6.16
CA THR A 144 3.07 -2.15 5.76
C THR A 144 3.95 -0.90 5.62
N VAL A 145 3.82 -0.20 4.50
CA VAL A 145 4.37 1.16 4.33
C VAL A 145 3.20 2.12 4.40
N SER A 146 3.23 3.05 5.35
CA SER A 146 2.15 4.01 5.60
C SER A 146 2.58 5.43 5.22
N PRO A 147 2.28 5.85 3.97
CA PRO A 147 2.59 7.21 3.55
C PRO A 147 1.73 8.25 4.28
N GLY A 148 2.32 9.42 4.54
CA GLY A 148 1.60 10.63 4.89
C GLY A 148 1.03 11.32 3.64
N PHE A 149 1.22 12.64 3.59
CA PHE A 149 0.77 13.44 2.44
C PHE A 149 1.82 13.43 1.33
N ILE A 150 1.53 12.69 0.27
CA ILE A 150 2.42 12.51 -0.90
C ILE A 150 1.91 13.34 -2.07
N SER A 151 2.81 13.93 -2.83
CA SER A 151 2.52 14.71 -4.05
C SER A 151 2.02 13.79 -5.16
N THR A 152 0.72 13.57 -5.19
CA THR A 152 0.01 12.73 -6.18
C THR A 152 -1.20 13.47 -6.71
N ASN A 153 -1.71 13.04 -7.88
CA ASN A 153 -2.96 13.57 -8.42
C ASN A 153 -4.11 13.48 -7.40
N MET A 154 -4.18 12.38 -6.64
CA MET A 154 -5.19 12.20 -5.59
C MET A 154 -5.13 13.30 -4.53
N THR A 155 -3.92 13.72 -4.13
CA THR A 155 -3.73 14.77 -3.13
C THR A 155 -4.19 16.12 -3.67
N PHE A 156 -3.86 16.46 -4.93
CA PHE A 156 -4.24 17.74 -5.54
C PHE A 156 -5.71 17.81 -5.95
N GLN A 157 -6.30 16.69 -6.38
CA GLN A 157 -7.74 16.65 -6.70
C GLN A 157 -8.66 16.79 -5.49
N ASN A 158 -8.18 16.37 -4.32
CA ASN A 158 -9.00 16.36 -3.08
C ASN A 158 -8.75 17.57 -2.16
N ASN A 159 -7.88 18.53 -2.56
CA ASN A 159 -7.54 19.68 -1.71
C ASN A 159 -7.30 20.92 -2.56
N SER A 160 -7.75 22.09 -2.08
CA SER A 160 -7.42 23.38 -2.69
C SER A 160 -5.95 23.74 -2.48
N GLU A 161 -5.48 24.78 -3.17
CA GLU A 161 -4.09 25.29 -2.99
C GLU A 161 -3.84 25.75 -1.55
N GLU A 162 -4.82 26.41 -0.94
CA GLU A 162 -4.77 26.85 0.46
C GLU A 162 -4.68 25.66 1.40
N ALA A 163 -5.48 24.62 1.17
CA ALA A 163 -5.43 23.38 1.95
C ALA A 163 -4.07 22.67 1.81
N ILE A 164 -3.49 22.65 0.62
CA ILE A 164 -2.13 22.11 0.38
C ILE A 164 -1.08 22.94 1.14
N LYS A 165 -1.18 24.27 1.13
CA LYS A 165 -0.27 25.16 1.89
C LYS A 165 -0.39 24.91 3.40
N GLU A 166 -1.60 24.76 3.90
CA GLU A 166 -1.85 24.42 5.30
C GLU A 166 -1.29 23.02 5.65
N LEU A 167 -1.49 22.03 4.79
CA LEU A 167 -0.91 20.68 4.98
C LEU A 167 0.61 20.73 5.08
N ARG A 168 1.27 21.48 4.19
CA ARG A 168 2.74 21.65 4.23
C ARG A 168 3.21 22.28 5.54
N SER A 169 2.49 23.26 6.07
CA SER A 169 2.85 23.90 7.35
C SER A 169 2.74 22.96 8.56
N LYS A 170 1.92 21.91 8.46
CA LYS A 170 1.75 20.89 9.51
C LYS A 170 2.76 19.74 9.43
N ILE A 171 3.52 19.66 8.34
CA ILE A 171 4.55 18.64 8.15
C ILE A 171 5.90 19.23 8.60
N PRO A 172 6.63 18.63 9.55
CA PRO A 172 7.92 19.15 10.01
C PRO A 172 8.94 19.41 8.90
N LEU A 173 8.98 18.55 7.87
CA LEU A 173 9.83 18.77 6.70
C LEU A 173 9.35 19.91 5.76
N GLY A 174 8.22 20.58 6.04
CA GLY A 174 7.70 21.74 5.31
C GLY A 174 7.21 21.45 3.89
N ARG A 175 7.11 20.18 3.48
CA ARG A 175 6.71 19.78 2.13
C ARG A 175 5.91 18.48 2.13
N LEU A 176 5.22 18.23 1.05
CA LEU A 176 4.69 16.90 0.75
C LEU A 176 5.85 15.93 0.43
N GLY A 177 5.66 14.65 0.71
CA GLY A 177 6.57 13.60 0.25
C GLY A 177 6.48 13.41 -1.27
N TYR A 178 7.53 12.88 -1.86
CA TYR A 178 7.53 12.47 -3.26
C TYR A 178 7.18 10.98 -3.39
N THR A 179 6.52 10.60 -4.46
CA THR A 179 6.18 9.20 -4.79
C THR A 179 7.42 8.31 -4.85
N LYS A 180 8.53 8.88 -5.34
CA LYS A 180 9.82 8.18 -5.39
C LYS A 180 10.37 7.83 -4.00
N GLU A 181 10.18 8.67 -2.99
CA GLU A 181 10.64 8.38 -1.62
C GLU A 181 9.93 7.13 -1.05
N VAL A 182 8.64 6.97 -1.38
CA VAL A 182 7.89 5.76 -1.02
C VAL A 182 8.40 4.55 -1.81
N ALA A 183 8.64 4.72 -3.12
CA ALA A 183 9.13 3.65 -3.98
C ALA A 183 10.52 3.14 -3.56
N ASP A 184 11.43 4.04 -3.19
CA ASP A 184 12.77 3.68 -2.70
C ASP A 184 12.70 2.88 -1.38
N LEU A 185 11.79 3.24 -0.46
CA LEU A 185 11.55 2.49 0.76
C LEU A 185 10.97 1.09 0.46
N VAL A 186 10.00 0.98 -0.45
CA VAL A 186 9.43 -0.29 -0.89
C VAL A 186 10.51 -1.17 -1.50
N TYR A 187 11.37 -0.63 -2.35
CA TYR A 187 12.50 -1.35 -2.92
C TYR A 187 13.47 -1.85 -1.85
N PHE A 188 13.84 -1.00 -0.89
CA PHE A 188 14.68 -1.40 0.23
C PHE A 188 14.07 -2.58 1.01
N LEU A 189 12.78 -2.47 1.37
CA LEU A 189 12.09 -3.49 2.19
C LEU A 189 11.94 -4.84 1.48
N THR A 190 11.93 -4.85 0.16
CA THR A 190 11.73 -6.08 -0.62
C THR A 190 13.04 -6.70 -1.11
N VAL A 191 14.05 -5.90 -1.43
CA VAL A 191 15.28 -6.39 -2.08
C VAL A 191 16.47 -6.41 -1.12
N LYS A 192 16.58 -5.42 -0.23
CA LYS A 192 17.75 -5.25 0.66
C LYS A 192 17.50 -5.75 2.08
N ASN A 193 16.26 -5.73 2.53
CA ASN A 193 15.87 -6.14 3.86
C ASN A 193 15.81 -7.67 4.00
N SER A 194 16.29 -8.16 5.13
CA SER A 194 16.25 -9.57 5.49
C SER A 194 15.70 -9.87 6.89
N TYR A 195 15.37 -8.82 7.68
CA TYR A 195 14.99 -9.00 9.08
C TYR A 195 13.77 -8.17 9.54
N ILE A 196 13.41 -7.12 8.80
CA ILE A 196 12.21 -6.31 9.10
C ILE A 196 11.00 -7.05 8.54
N SER A 197 10.08 -7.46 9.41
CA SER A 197 8.82 -8.11 9.04
C SER A 197 7.73 -7.81 10.08
N GLY A 198 6.49 -7.75 9.64
CA GLY A 198 5.34 -7.47 10.49
C GLY A 198 5.18 -6.00 10.90
N GLN A 199 5.98 -5.08 10.35
CA GLN A 199 6.03 -3.71 10.79
C GLN A 199 5.11 -2.78 9.99
N ASN A 200 4.64 -1.71 10.64
CA ASN A 200 4.08 -0.52 10.01
C ASN A 200 5.16 0.56 9.94
N ILE A 201 5.65 0.85 8.76
CA ILE A 201 6.71 1.84 8.55
C ILE A 201 6.08 3.11 7.99
N VAL A 202 6.01 4.14 8.83
CA VAL A 202 5.45 5.43 8.48
C VAL A 202 6.49 6.25 7.70
N ILE A 203 6.05 6.87 6.59
CA ILE A 203 6.85 7.79 5.78
C ILE A 203 6.04 9.05 5.52
N ASP A 204 6.16 10.06 6.38
CA ASP A 204 5.24 11.19 6.45
C ASP A 204 5.91 12.56 6.72
N GLY A 205 7.24 12.62 6.68
CA GLY A 205 7.98 13.85 6.95
C GLY A 205 7.88 14.37 8.39
N GLY A 206 7.55 13.47 9.32
CA GLY A 206 7.39 13.77 10.74
C GLY A 206 5.98 14.24 11.13
N TYR A 207 5.00 14.20 10.21
CA TYR A 207 3.64 14.66 10.50
C TYR A 207 3.01 13.96 11.71
N SER A 208 3.23 12.65 11.84
CA SER A 208 2.61 11.85 12.91
C SER A 208 3.33 11.94 14.26
N CYS A 209 4.56 12.42 14.30
CA CYS A 209 5.33 12.47 15.55
C CYS A 209 5.30 13.82 16.27
N THR A 210 4.57 14.80 15.72
CA THR A 210 4.39 16.11 16.38
C THR A 210 3.11 16.16 17.20
N ALA A 211 3.16 16.79 18.36
CA ALA A 211 1.95 17.11 19.13
C ALA A 211 1.05 18.04 18.28
N LYS A 212 -0.22 17.70 18.19
CA LYS A 212 -1.25 18.48 17.47
C LYS A 212 -2.08 19.27 18.43
#